data_6efc076bf2cf3a66790f75e1dc6e363e
#
_entry.id   6efc076bf2cf3a66790f75e1dc6e363e
#
_cell.length_a   1.000
_cell.length_b   1.000
_cell.length_c   1.000
_cell.angle_alpha   90.00
_cell.angle_beta   90.00
_cell.angle_gamma   90.00
#
_symmetry.space_group_name_H-M   'P 1'
#
loop_
_entity.id
_entity.type
_entity.pdbx_description
1 polymer ?
#
loop_
_entity_poly.entity_id
_entity_poly.type
_entity_poly.pdbx_seq_one_letter_code
_entity_poly.pdbx_strand_id
1 'polypeptide(L)' 'MNREEIKEQVFLEIEEIVWDDVDRNEDLELRKDIGFDSLDCVEFLLKIERQFKISVSDEEAEPVKTVKEIIDIIEQKVK' A
#
# COMPACT_ATOMS: atom_id res chain seq x y z
N MET A 1 16.08 -0.44 -3.81
CA MET A 1 15.23 -1.03 -2.77
C MET A 1 14.70 -2.37 -3.24
N ASN A 2 14.85 -3.43 -2.45
CA ASN A 2 14.32 -4.73 -2.86
C ASN A 2 12.85 -4.88 -2.41
N ARG A 3 12.21 -5.94 -2.88
CA ARG A 3 10.79 -6.16 -2.61
C ARG A 3 10.48 -6.33 -1.12
N GLU A 4 11.37 -6.98 -0.37
CA GLU A 4 11.15 -7.17 1.06
C GLU A 4 11.16 -5.84 1.82
N GLU A 5 12.04 -4.93 1.44
CA GLU A 5 12.07 -3.60 2.03
C GLU A 5 10.82 -2.82 1.70
N ILE A 6 10.38 -2.89 0.44
CA ILE A 6 9.13 -2.24 0.00
C ILE A 6 7.95 -2.79 0.79
N LYS A 7 7.86 -4.10 0.89
CA LYS A 7 6.79 -4.78 1.62
C LYS A 7 6.72 -4.32 3.07
N GLU A 8 7.85 -4.29 3.76
CA GLU A 8 7.86 -3.87 5.16
C GLU A 8 7.40 -2.42 5.31
N GLN A 9 7.87 -1.53 4.45
CA GLN A 9 7.46 -0.12 4.50
C GLN A 9 5.96 0.04 4.22
N VAL A 10 5.43 -0.74 3.27
CA VAL A 10 4.01 -0.70 2.95
C VAL A 10 3.18 -1.12 4.17
N PHE A 11 3.55 -2.22 4.82
CA PHE A 11 2.82 -2.68 6.00
C PHE A 11 2.92 -1.72 7.18
N LEU A 12 4.06 -1.08 7.35
CA LEU A 12 4.21 -0.06 8.39
C LEU A 12 3.26 1.12 8.16
N GLU A 13 3.10 1.56 6.90
CA GLU A 13 2.15 2.62 6.56
C GLU A 13 0.71 2.18 6.84
N ILE A 14 0.38 0.93 6.52
CA ILE A 14 -0.94 0.38 6.81
C ILE A 14 -1.21 0.40 8.33
N GLU A 15 -0.23 -0.03 9.10
CA GLU A 15 -0.38 -0.10 10.56
C GLU A 15 -0.57 1.28 11.19
N GLU A 16 0.02 2.32 10.61
CA GLU A 16 -0.18 3.68 11.07
C GLU A 16 -1.62 4.15 10.87
N ILE A 17 -2.29 3.64 9.84
CA ILE A 17 -3.67 4.02 9.53
C ILE A 17 -4.65 3.25 10.42
N VAL A 18 -4.44 1.94 10.61
CA VAL A 18 -5.38 1.10 11.36
C VAL A 18 -5.08 1.02 12.85
N TRP A 19 -3.93 1.51 13.28
CA TRP A 19 -3.49 1.52 14.69
C TRP A 19 -3.41 0.12 15.28
N ASP A 20 -2.98 -0.85 14.49
CA ASP A 20 -2.87 -2.23 14.93
C ASP A 20 -1.82 -2.95 14.09
N ASP A 21 -1.31 -4.05 14.61
CA ASP A 21 -0.37 -4.89 13.87
C ASP A 21 -1.13 -5.63 12.78
N VAL A 22 -0.51 -5.76 11.61
CA VAL A 22 -1.11 -6.46 10.48
C VAL A 22 -0.18 -7.58 10.05
N ASP A 23 -0.76 -8.77 9.83
CA ASP A 23 -0.01 -9.91 9.31
C ASP A 23 0.61 -9.56 7.95
N ARG A 24 1.88 -9.93 7.76
CA ARG A 24 2.64 -9.60 6.55
C ARG A 24 2.25 -10.49 5.35
N ASN A 25 0.96 -10.59 5.12
CA ASN A 25 0.37 -11.38 4.03
C ASN A 25 -0.02 -10.45 2.88
N GLU A 26 0.70 -10.54 1.77
CA GLU A 26 0.47 -9.68 0.60
C GLU A 26 -0.87 -9.92 -0.08
N ASP A 27 -1.51 -11.06 0.18
CA ASP A 27 -2.81 -11.39 -0.41
C ASP A 27 -3.98 -10.71 0.30
N LEU A 28 -3.74 -10.04 1.43
CA LEU A 28 -4.80 -9.34 2.14
C LEU A 28 -5.37 -8.21 1.26
N GLU A 29 -6.69 -8.12 1.24
CA GLU A 29 -7.38 -7.05 0.53
C GLU A 29 -7.49 -5.83 1.44
N LEU A 30 -7.16 -4.67 0.91
CA LEU A 30 -7.13 -3.44 1.69
C LEU A 30 -8.48 -3.11 2.31
N ARG A 31 -9.56 -3.27 1.56
CA ARG A 31 -10.88 -2.92 2.05
C ARG A 31 -11.54 -4.08 2.80
N LYS A 32 -11.47 -5.27 2.26
CA LYS A 32 -12.19 -6.43 2.79
C LYS A 32 -11.51 -7.03 4.01
N ASP A 33 -10.20 -7.18 3.96
CA ASP A 33 -9.45 -7.85 5.03
C ASP A 33 -8.87 -6.88 6.04
N ILE A 34 -8.28 -5.79 5.57
CA ILE A 34 -7.66 -4.79 6.45
C ILE A 34 -8.70 -3.81 6.98
N GLY A 35 -9.73 -3.54 6.19
CA GLY A 35 -10.85 -2.72 6.63
C GLY A 35 -10.75 -1.25 6.28
N PHE A 36 -9.96 -0.90 5.27
CA PHE A 36 -9.88 0.48 4.80
C PHE A 36 -11.21 0.94 4.23
N ASP A 37 -11.59 2.17 4.56
CA ASP A 37 -12.68 2.85 3.85
C ASP A 37 -12.08 3.73 2.75
N SER A 38 -12.90 4.51 2.06
CA SER A 38 -12.43 5.35 0.95
C SER A 38 -11.40 6.38 1.39
N LEU A 39 -11.59 6.97 2.57
CA LEU A 39 -10.65 7.96 3.09
C LEU A 39 -9.32 7.31 3.46
N ASP A 40 -9.38 6.11 4.03
CA ASP A 40 -8.17 5.37 4.38
C ASP A 40 -7.35 5.04 3.13
N CYS A 41 -8.02 4.66 2.04
CA CYS A 41 -7.34 4.36 0.78
C CYS A 41 -6.63 5.59 0.22
N VAL A 42 -7.28 6.75 0.27
CA VAL A 42 -6.68 8.00 -0.19
C VAL A 42 -5.47 8.35 0.67
N GLU A 43 -5.63 8.28 1.99
CA GLU A 43 -4.54 8.57 2.92
C GLU A 43 -3.37 7.62 2.71
N PHE A 44 -3.66 6.33 2.53
CA PHE A 44 -2.64 5.33 2.28
C PHE A 44 -1.83 5.64 1.01
N LEU A 45 -2.51 5.96 -0.09
CA LEU A 45 -1.83 6.30 -1.33
C LEU A 45 -0.95 7.53 -1.19
N LEU A 46 -1.42 8.55 -0.50
CA LEU A 46 -0.62 9.75 -0.24
C LEU A 46 0.63 9.43 0.57
N LYS A 47 0.51 8.58 1.56
CA LYS A 47 1.66 8.14 2.36
C LYS A 47 2.66 7.37 1.52
N ILE A 48 2.18 6.47 0.67
CA ILE A 48 3.02 5.67 -0.23
C ILE A 48 3.77 6.57 -1.22
N GLU A 49 3.07 7.52 -1.82
CA GLU A 49 3.70 8.44 -2.77
C GLU A 49 4.80 9.25 -2.10
N ARG A 50 4.55 9.70 -0.89
CA ARG A 50 5.52 10.49 -0.12
C ARG A 50 6.71 9.63 0.33
N GLN A 51 6.43 8.44 0.84
CA GLN A 51 7.44 7.52 1.36
C GLN A 51 8.43 7.09 0.29
N PHE A 52 7.92 6.77 -0.90
CA PHE A 52 8.73 6.23 -1.99
C PHE A 52 9.08 7.28 -3.05
N LYS A 53 8.58 8.50 -2.92
CA LYS A 53 8.82 9.60 -3.86
C LYS A 53 8.39 9.23 -5.27
N ILE A 54 7.20 8.70 -5.38
CA ILE A 54 6.59 8.28 -6.64
C ILE A 54 5.22 8.94 -6.80
N SER A 55 4.68 8.86 -8.01
CA SER A 55 3.30 9.28 -8.28
C SER A 55 2.50 8.07 -8.73
N VAL A 56 1.30 7.92 -8.16
CA VAL A 56 0.38 6.86 -8.56
C VAL A 56 -0.90 7.54 -9.03
N SER A 57 -1.24 7.36 -10.30
CA SER A 57 -2.44 7.98 -10.87
C SER A 57 -3.69 7.28 -10.35
N ASP A 58 -4.84 7.96 -10.47
CA ASP A 58 -6.13 7.37 -10.09
C ASP A 58 -6.40 6.11 -10.92
N GLU A 59 -6.01 6.12 -12.21
CA GLU A 59 -6.17 4.97 -13.09
C GLU A 59 -5.36 3.76 -12.60
N GLU A 60 -4.15 4.01 -12.12
CA GLU A 60 -3.30 2.94 -11.59
C GLU A 60 -3.83 2.41 -10.26
N ALA A 61 -4.39 3.28 -9.44
CA ALA A 61 -4.86 2.94 -8.10
C ALA A 61 -6.21 2.23 -8.11
N GLU A 62 -7.09 2.59 -9.05
CA GLU A 62 -8.46 2.11 -9.07
C GLU A 62 -8.60 0.58 -9.05
N PRO A 63 -7.84 -0.19 -9.85
CA PRO A 63 -7.98 -1.65 -9.84
C PRO A 63 -7.29 -2.34 -8.67
N VAL A 64 -6.55 -1.61 -7.85
CA VAL A 64 -5.80 -2.21 -6.74
C VAL A 64 -6.75 -2.66 -5.63
N LYS A 65 -6.63 -3.92 -5.25
CA LYS A 65 -7.42 -4.50 -4.17
C LYS A 65 -6.53 -5.04 -3.05
N THR A 66 -5.39 -5.63 -3.40
CA THR A 66 -4.52 -6.32 -2.45
C THR A 66 -3.25 -5.53 -2.17
N VAL A 67 -2.62 -5.87 -1.05
CA VAL A 67 -1.32 -5.31 -0.69
C VAL A 67 -0.29 -5.67 -1.76
N LYS A 68 -0.35 -6.88 -2.30
CA LYS A 68 0.56 -7.33 -3.35
C LYS A 68 0.52 -6.39 -4.56
N GLU A 69 -0.67 -5.99 -4.97
CA GLU A 69 -0.82 -5.12 -6.14
C GLU A 69 -0.17 -3.75 -5.93
N ILE A 70 -0.27 -3.18 -4.73
CA ILE A 70 0.38 -1.89 -4.47
C ILE A 70 1.90 -2.07 -4.40
N ILE A 71 2.38 -3.17 -3.85
CA ILE A 71 3.83 -3.46 -3.81
C ILE A 71 4.36 -3.59 -5.25
N ASP A 72 3.62 -4.27 -6.13
CA ASP A 72 4.00 -4.41 -7.53
C ASP A 72 4.14 -3.06 -8.22
N ILE A 73 3.20 -2.14 -7.99
CA ILE A 73 3.25 -0.79 -8.55
C ILE A 73 4.49 -0.06 -8.06
N ILE A 74 4.74 -0.10 -6.75
CA ILE A 74 5.91 0.57 -6.16
C ILE A 74 7.19 0.01 -6.74
N GLU A 75 7.28 -1.30 -6.83
CA GLU A 75 8.48 -1.98 -7.34
C GLU A 75 8.81 -1.52 -8.76
N GLN A 76 7.79 -1.36 -9.60
CA GLN A 76 7.97 -0.88 -10.96
C GLN A 76 8.49 0.57 -10.98
N LYS A 77 8.00 1.40 -10.09
CA LYS A 77 8.31 2.83 -10.10
C LYS A 77 9.64 3.19 -9.46
N VAL A 78 10.13 2.38 -8.54
CA VAL A 78 11.40 2.66 -7.85
C VAL A 78 12.61 1.97 -8.49
N LYS A 79 12.42 1.31 -9.60
CA LYS A 79 13.52 0.67 -10.32
C LYS A 79 14.54 1.70 -10.84
#